data_83cc606069ffd2423f08433dad5e16e3
#
_entry.id   83cc606069ffd2423f08433dad5e16e3
#
_cell.length_a   1.000
_cell.length_b   1.000
_cell.length_c   1.000
_cell.angle_alpha   90.00
_cell.angle_beta   90.00
_cell.angle_gamma   90.00
#
_symmetry.space_group_name_H-M   'P 1'
#
loop_
_entity.id
_entity.type
_entity.pdbx_description
1 polymer ?
#
loop_
_entity_poly.entity_id
_entity_poly.type
_entity_poly.pdbx_seq_one_letter_code
_entity_poly.pdbx_strand_id
1 'polypeptide(L)'
;EGMTDAEIEEQLKRQVLAPYSLTVAAYKKVMSVFVYHGDLPRTKLEKLQRYKIRDIVARGSHEAVRKEEGPEPTFREYVLIKRYIESEKGVKVRPTSHVETDLAFDSLDKVGLQGFIEKTFGAKVGADTMAGFPHILAIAEHVAGHKTHIDEEAADAVDWAQTLREAPEGGVEIPSRSATLPMLSRL
;
A
#
# COMPACT_ATOMS: atom_id res chain seq x y z
N GLU A 1 6.33 34.03 -4.06
CA GLU A 1 7.09 32.81 -3.70
C GLU A 1 6.36 31.66 -4.37
N GLY A 2 7.06 30.90 -5.23
CA GLY A 2 6.47 29.77 -5.95
C GLY A 2 6.37 28.56 -5.04
N MET A 3 5.35 27.72 -5.27
CA MET A 3 5.19 26.44 -4.60
C MET A 3 6.36 25.50 -4.96
N THR A 4 6.78 24.71 -4.00
CA THR A 4 7.75 23.62 -4.24
C THR A 4 7.08 22.44 -4.98
N ASP A 5 7.87 21.58 -5.64
CA ASP A 5 7.35 20.43 -6.36
C ASP A 5 6.55 19.49 -5.44
N ALA A 6 7.02 19.29 -4.23
CA ALA A 6 6.32 18.50 -3.22
C ALA A 6 4.95 19.11 -2.86
N GLU A 7 4.85 20.42 -2.70
CA GLU A 7 3.58 21.10 -2.44
C GLU A 7 2.63 20.99 -3.64
N ILE A 8 3.15 21.09 -4.87
CA ILE A 8 2.36 20.92 -6.10
C ILE A 8 1.84 19.48 -6.19
N GLU A 9 2.67 18.48 -5.94
CA GLU A 9 2.27 17.08 -5.94
C GLU A 9 1.21 16.78 -4.90
N GLU A 10 1.39 17.27 -3.66
CA GLU A 10 0.43 17.09 -2.57
C GLU A 10 -0.92 17.77 -2.90
N GLN A 11 -0.86 18.97 -3.45
CA GLN A 11 -2.07 19.69 -3.85
C GLN A 11 -2.82 18.97 -4.99
N LEU A 12 -2.10 18.44 -5.99
CA LEU A 12 -2.67 17.64 -7.07
C LEU A 12 -3.28 16.33 -6.54
N LYS A 13 -2.59 15.63 -5.64
CA LYS A 13 -3.10 14.41 -4.99
C LYS A 13 -4.40 14.71 -4.26
N ARG A 14 -4.44 15.76 -3.46
CA ARG A 14 -5.59 16.10 -2.63
C ARG A 14 -6.76 16.68 -3.41
N GLN A 15 -6.50 17.64 -4.32
CA GLN A 15 -7.58 18.39 -4.98
C GLN A 15 -8.09 17.74 -6.27
N VAL A 16 -7.26 16.96 -6.95
CA VAL A 16 -7.59 16.36 -8.25
C VAL A 16 -7.71 14.85 -8.16
N LEU A 17 -6.67 14.16 -7.67
CA LEU A 17 -6.63 12.70 -7.74
C LEU A 17 -7.56 12.04 -6.72
N ALA A 18 -7.69 12.57 -5.51
CA ALA A 18 -8.57 12.00 -4.51
C ALA A 18 -10.05 12.03 -4.96
N PRO A 19 -10.63 13.16 -5.41
CA PRO A 19 -11.98 13.17 -5.95
C PRO A 19 -12.14 12.30 -7.21
N TYR A 20 -11.17 12.33 -8.13
CA TYR A 20 -11.18 11.49 -9.32
C TYR A 20 -11.21 10.01 -8.98
N SER A 21 -10.41 9.58 -8.00
CA SER A 21 -10.32 8.19 -7.57
C SER A 21 -11.63 7.63 -7.02
N LEU A 22 -12.54 8.49 -6.54
CA LEU A 22 -13.88 8.10 -6.10
C LEU A 22 -14.84 7.82 -7.27
N THR A 23 -14.55 8.36 -8.46
CA THR A 23 -15.43 8.26 -9.63
C THR A 23 -15.03 7.16 -10.60
N VAL A 24 -13.86 6.58 -10.46
CA VAL A 24 -13.31 5.59 -11.40
C VAL A 24 -13.11 4.23 -10.78
N ALA A 25 -13.13 3.19 -11.62
CA ALA A 25 -12.81 1.84 -11.20
C ALA A 25 -11.34 1.75 -10.72
N ALA A 26 -11.04 0.81 -9.81
CA ALA A 26 -9.73 0.67 -9.18
C ALA A 26 -8.56 0.64 -10.18
N TYR A 27 -8.69 -0.07 -11.30
CA TYR A 27 -7.65 -0.17 -12.34
C TYR A 27 -7.41 1.12 -13.14
N LYS A 28 -8.26 2.13 -12.97
CA LYS A 28 -8.14 3.45 -13.62
C LYS A 28 -7.60 4.53 -12.68
N LYS A 29 -7.39 4.21 -11.41
CA LYS A 29 -6.86 5.16 -10.44
C LYS A 29 -5.45 5.59 -10.83
N VAL A 30 -5.16 6.88 -10.68
CA VAL A 30 -3.81 7.42 -10.84
C VAL A 30 -3.07 7.19 -9.53
N MET A 31 -2.00 6.39 -9.57
CA MET A 31 -1.26 5.96 -8.38
C MET A 31 -0.15 6.93 -7.98
N SER A 32 0.40 7.70 -8.91
CA SER A 32 1.45 8.66 -8.63
C SER A 32 1.43 9.83 -9.61
N VAL A 33 1.95 10.96 -9.15
CA VAL A 33 2.18 12.17 -9.96
C VAL A 33 3.65 12.54 -9.81
N PHE A 34 4.23 13.03 -10.88
CA PHE A 34 5.60 13.51 -10.90
C PHE A 34 5.64 14.88 -11.60
N VAL A 35 6.15 15.91 -10.91
CA VAL A 35 6.34 17.24 -11.46
C VAL A 35 7.67 17.28 -12.22
N TYR A 36 7.64 17.72 -13.48
CA TYR A 36 8.80 17.80 -14.34
C TYR A 36 8.89 19.17 -15.02
N HIS A 37 9.99 19.89 -14.79
CA HIS A 37 10.19 21.24 -15.28
C HIS A 37 10.90 21.33 -16.64
N GLY A 38 11.31 20.19 -17.20
CA GLY A 38 11.98 20.14 -18.50
C GLY A 38 11.01 19.93 -19.67
N ASP A 39 11.54 20.04 -20.87
CA ASP A 39 10.76 19.72 -22.06
C ASP A 39 10.54 18.22 -22.19
N LEU A 40 9.28 17.83 -22.38
CA LEU A 40 8.93 16.43 -22.61
C LEU A 40 9.48 15.96 -23.97
N PRO A 41 10.13 14.79 -24.02
CA PRO A 41 10.73 14.28 -25.25
C PRO A 41 9.65 14.02 -26.32
N ARG A 42 9.84 14.68 -27.48
CA ARG A 42 8.97 14.56 -28.64
C ARG A 42 9.73 14.04 -29.85
N THR A 43 9.02 13.46 -30.78
CA THR A 43 9.54 13.13 -32.12
C THR A 43 9.57 14.40 -32.98
N LYS A 44 10.18 14.30 -34.16
CA LYS A 44 10.14 15.37 -35.18
C LYS A 44 8.72 15.76 -35.62
N LEU A 45 7.74 14.89 -35.34
CA LEU A 45 6.31 15.11 -35.63
C LEU A 45 5.50 15.49 -34.37
N GLU A 46 6.18 16.07 -33.37
CA GLU A 46 5.57 16.56 -32.11
C GLU A 46 4.89 15.49 -31.25
N LYS A 47 5.03 14.18 -31.56
CA LYS A 47 4.45 13.09 -30.76
C LYS A 47 5.31 12.80 -29.54
N LEU A 48 4.70 12.67 -28.35
CA LEU A 48 5.36 12.32 -27.09
C LEU A 48 6.03 10.94 -27.17
N GLN A 49 7.32 10.88 -26.82
CA GLN A 49 8.08 9.63 -26.71
C GLN A 49 7.92 9.04 -25.32
N ARG A 50 6.80 8.36 -25.08
CA ARG A 50 6.41 7.82 -23.74
C ARG A 50 7.45 6.93 -23.11
N TYR A 51 8.22 6.17 -23.91
CA TYR A 51 9.28 5.30 -23.39
C TYR A 51 10.41 6.11 -22.73
N LYS A 52 10.76 7.30 -23.27
CA LYS A 52 11.74 8.18 -22.64
C LYS A 52 11.22 8.90 -21.39
N ILE A 53 9.91 9.14 -21.32
CA ILE A 53 9.29 9.73 -20.13
C ILE A 53 9.45 8.79 -18.95
N ARG A 54 9.32 7.46 -19.14
CA ARG A 54 9.56 6.48 -18.09
C ARG A 54 10.95 6.60 -17.47
N ASP A 55 11.97 6.79 -18.31
CA ASP A 55 13.36 6.95 -17.85
C ASP A 55 13.58 8.27 -17.10
N ILE A 56 12.87 9.33 -17.50
CA ILE A 56 12.87 10.63 -16.81
C ILE A 56 12.24 10.48 -15.42
N VAL A 57 11.07 9.89 -15.34
CA VAL A 57 10.38 9.65 -14.07
C VAL A 57 11.21 8.76 -13.14
N ALA A 58 11.81 7.69 -13.65
CA ALA A 58 12.66 6.81 -12.86
C ALA A 58 13.87 7.55 -12.25
N ARG A 59 14.55 8.40 -13.05
CA ARG A 59 15.67 9.21 -12.55
C ARG A 59 15.22 10.27 -11.54
N GLY A 60 14.15 11.00 -11.85
CA GLY A 60 13.63 12.04 -10.95
C GLY A 60 13.08 11.48 -9.65
N SER A 61 12.41 10.33 -9.70
CA SER A 61 11.97 9.63 -8.47
C SER A 61 13.14 9.27 -7.57
N HIS A 62 14.29 8.88 -8.14
CA HIS A 62 15.49 8.59 -7.35
C HIS A 62 16.12 9.83 -6.71
N GLU A 63 16.03 10.99 -7.36
CA GLU A 63 16.57 12.26 -6.82
C GLU A 63 15.61 12.87 -5.77
N ALA A 64 14.30 12.83 -6.00
CA ALA A 64 13.30 13.26 -5.03
C ALA A 64 13.38 12.42 -3.74
N VAL A 65 13.54 11.10 -3.90
CA VAL A 65 13.73 10.15 -2.79
C VAL A 65 14.92 10.50 -1.90
N ARG A 66 16.03 10.97 -2.49
CA ARG A 66 17.22 11.35 -1.71
C ARG A 66 17.07 12.68 -0.97
N LYS A 67 16.20 13.58 -1.43
CA LYS A 67 15.97 14.89 -0.78
C LYS A 67 15.01 14.83 0.40
N GLU A 68 14.13 13.84 0.46
CA GLU A 68 13.14 13.68 1.53
C GLU A 68 13.54 12.68 2.63
N GLU A 69 14.73 12.09 2.56
CA GLU A 69 15.23 11.21 3.60
C GLU A 69 15.64 12.02 4.84
N GLY A 70 14.65 12.45 5.61
CA GLY A 70 14.84 12.74 7.03
C GLY A 70 15.23 11.45 7.77
N PRO A 71 15.76 11.53 9.01
CA PRO A 71 16.11 10.34 9.78
C PRO A 71 14.87 9.46 9.92
N GLU A 72 15.02 8.19 9.58
CA GLU A 72 13.93 7.22 9.66
C GLU A 72 13.48 7.07 11.13
N PRO A 73 12.16 7.12 11.41
CA PRO A 73 11.66 6.93 12.77
C PRO A 73 12.05 5.57 13.32
N THR A 74 12.52 5.54 14.57
CA THR A 74 13.02 4.31 15.22
C THR A 74 12.08 3.76 16.29
N PHE A 75 10.93 4.41 16.53
CA PHE A 75 9.97 3.92 17.52
C PHE A 75 9.26 2.66 17.02
N ARG A 76 8.94 1.79 17.96
CA ARG A 76 8.52 0.39 17.70
C ARG A 76 7.32 0.27 16.78
N GLU A 77 6.32 1.09 16.98
CA GLU A 77 5.07 1.06 16.22
C GLU A 77 5.33 1.31 14.72
N TYR A 78 6.16 2.30 14.42
CA TYR A 78 6.55 2.57 13.03
C TYR A 78 7.33 1.39 12.42
N VAL A 79 8.31 0.83 13.14
CA VAL A 79 9.14 -0.27 12.65
C VAL A 79 8.30 -1.52 12.36
N LEU A 80 7.37 -1.87 13.26
CA LEU A 80 6.52 -3.05 13.11
C LEU A 80 5.48 -2.86 11.98
N ILE A 81 4.84 -1.69 11.90
CA ILE A 81 3.88 -1.38 10.81
C ILE A 81 4.60 -1.39 9.46
N LYS A 82 5.77 -0.75 9.37
CA LYS A 82 6.60 -0.76 8.16
C LYS A 82 6.92 -2.20 7.74
N ARG A 83 7.44 -3.02 8.66
CA ARG A 83 7.80 -4.42 8.39
C ARG A 83 6.62 -5.24 7.89
N TYR A 84 5.46 -5.08 8.51
CA TYR A 84 4.22 -5.74 8.07
C TYR A 84 3.88 -5.36 6.63
N ILE A 85 3.87 -4.07 6.31
CA ILE A 85 3.52 -3.60 4.96
C ILE A 85 4.56 -4.06 3.92
N GLU A 86 5.84 -4.00 4.25
CA GLU A 86 6.92 -4.46 3.36
C GLU A 86 6.82 -5.97 3.07
N SER A 87 6.43 -6.79 4.07
CA SER A 87 6.24 -8.22 3.89
C SER A 87 5.01 -8.55 3.04
N GLU A 88 3.90 -7.85 3.24
CA GLU A 88 2.65 -8.09 2.51
C GLU A 88 2.70 -7.60 1.05
N LYS A 89 3.35 -6.46 0.82
CA LYS A 89 3.33 -5.80 -0.50
C LYS A 89 4.62 -5.99 -1.30
N GLY A 90 5.71 -6.40 -0.68
CA GLY A 90 7.02 -6.50 -1.34
C GLY A 90 7.57 -5.15 -1.82
N VAL A 91 7.12 -4.04 -1.25
CA VAL A 91 7.51 -2.67 -1.59
C VAL A 91 8.23 -2.00 -0.43
N LYS A 92 9.17 -1.13 -0.72
CA LYS A 92 9.86 -0.35 0.32
C LYS A 92 8.95 0.76 0.86
N VAL A 93 8.74 0.78 2.18
CA VAL A 93 7.91 1.76 2.88
C VAL A 93 8.77 2.88 3.45
N ARG A 94 8.30 4.11 3.32
CA ARG A 94 8.89 5.32 3.91
C ARG A 94 7.92 5.96 4.90
N PRO A 95 8.42 6.78 5.81
CA PRO A 95 7.55 7.51 6.76
C PRO A 95 6.46 8.32 6.07
N THR A 96 6.80 8.94 4.94
CA THR A 96 5.93 9.79 4.12
C THR A 96 5.11 9.02 3.08
N SER A 97 5.28 7.69 2.95
CA SER A 97 4.51 6.89 1.99
C SER A 97 3.02 6.98 2.27
N HIS A 98 2.26 7.36 1.25
CA HIS A 98 0.80 7.38 1.32
C HIS A 98 0.23 5.98 1.05
N VAL A 99 -0.73 5.57 1.89
CA VAL A 99 -1.29 4.20 1.89
C VAL A 99 -1.88 3.83 0.53
N GLU A 100 -2.66 4.72 -0.08
CA GLU A 100 -3.34 4.42 -1.34
C GLU A 100 -2.49 4.69 -2.58
N THR A 101 -1.81 5.85 -2.62
CA THR A 101 -1.13 6.30 -3.84
C THR A 101 0.25 5.71 -4.02
N ASP A 102 1.02 5.55 -2.93
CA ASP A 102 2.40 5.08 -3.00
C ASP A 102 2.50 3.57 -2.76
N LEU A 103 1.66 3.02 -1.88
CA LEU A 103 1.66 1.61 -1.51
C LEU A 103 0.55 0.79 -2.18
N ALA A 104 -0.30 1.45 -2.98
CA ALA A 104 -1.38 0.81 -3.76
C ALA A 104 -2.34 -0.04 -2.91
N PHE A 105 -2.63 0.38 -1.68
CA PHE A 105 -3.57 -0.34 -0.83
C PHE A 105 -4.98 -0.28 -1.39
N ASP A 106 -5.62 -1.44 -1.48
CA ASP A 106 -7.05 -1.55 -1.70
C ASP A 106 -7.83 -1.63 -0.37
N SER A 107 -9.13 -1.87 -0.45
CA SER A 107 -9.98 -1.95 0.74
C SER A 107 -9.64 -3.16 1.61
N LEU A 108 -9.23 -4.28 1.01
CA LEU A 108 -8.87 -5.50 1.73
C LEU A 108 -7.54 -5.32 2.46
N ASP A 109 -6.56 -4.69 1.81
CA ASP A 109 -5.27 -4.36 2.42
C ASP A 109 -5.43 -3.47 3.66
N LYS A 110 -6.34 -2.47 3.59
CA LYS A 110 -6.64 -1.61 4.73
C LYS A 110 -7.24 -2.38 5.89
N VAL A 111 -8.16 -3.31 5.61
CA VAL A 111 -8.73 -4.19 6.64
C VAL A 111 -7.66 -5.09 7.24
N GLY A 112 -6.76 -5.63 6.42
CA GLY A 112 -5.60 -6.39 6.88
C GLY A 112 -4.71 -5.59 7.82
N LEU A 113 -4.37 -4.36 7.44
CA LEU A 113 -3.57 -3.46 8.29
C LEU A 113 -4.29 -3.10 9.59
N GLN A 114 -5.61 -2.87 9.56
CA GLN A 114 -6.41 -2.64 10.77
C GLN A 114 -6.36 -3.83 11.71
N GLY A 115 -6.57 -5.05 11.18
CA GLY A 115 -6.49 -6.28 11.95
C GLY A 115 -5.09 -6.51 12.56
N PHE A 116 -4.04 -6.23 11.80
CA PHE A 116 -2.66 -6.25 12.28
C PHE A 116 -2.46 -5.27 13.45
N ILE A 117 -2.89 -4.01 13.29
CA ILE A 117 -2.77 -2.98 14.33
C ILE A 117 -3.54 -3.38 15.59
N GLU A 118 -4.78 -3.85 15.46
CA GLU A 118 -5.59 -4.29 16.61
C GLU A 118 -4.94 -5.46 17.33
N LYS A 119 -4.46 -6.46 16.60
CA LYS A 119 -3.83 -7.66 17.17
C LYS A 119 -2.50 -7.34 17.85
N THR A 120 -1.64 -6.57 17.18
CA THR A 120 -0.26 -6.31 17.64
C THR A 120 -0.20 -5.23 18.74
N PHE A 121 -1.05 -4.23 18.66
CA PHE A 121 -0.98 -3.05 19.55
C PHE A 121 -2.21 -2.87 20.44
N GLY A 122 -3.27 -3.64 20.21
CA GLY A 122 -4.56 -3.47 20.90
C GLY A 122 -5.24 -2.13 20.57
N ALA A 123 -4.77 -1.41 19.56
CA ALA A 123 -5.31 -0.14 19.14
C ALA A 123 -6.39 -0.35 18.07
N LYS A 124 -7.61 0.16 18.33
CA LYS A 124 -8.70 0.11 17.34
C LYS A 124 -8.65 1.33 16.44
N VAL A 125 -8.44 1.09 15.14
CA VAL A 125 -8.46 2.13 14.12
C VAL A 125 -9.66 1.90 13.21
N GLY A 126 -10.66 2.78 13.26
CA GLY A 126 -11.83 2.69 12.40
C GLY A 126 -11.51 2.94 10.93
N ALA A 127 -12.36 2.46 10.01
CA ALA A 127 -12.16 2.63 8.57
C ALA A 127 -12.07 4.10 8.16
N ASP A 128 -12.91 4.96 8.74
CA ASP A 128 -12.90 6.40 8.47
C ASP A 128 -11.61 7.06 8.98
N THR A 129 -11.14 6.65 10.17
CA THR A 129 -9.87 7.13 10.74
C THR A 129 -8.69 6.69 9.89
N MET A 130 -8.69 5.42 9.42
CA MET A 130 -7.66 4.89 8.53
C MET A 130 -7.59 5.66 7.21
N ALA A 131 -8.73 6.03 6.64
CA ALA A 131 -8.81 6.82 5.41
C ALA A 131 -8.32 8.28 5.59
N GLY A 132 -8.34 8.79 6.82
CA GLY A 132 -7.90 10.14 7.15
C GLY A 132 -6.39 10.32 7.30
N PHE A 133 -5.62 9.24 7.40
CA PHE A 133 -4.16 9.36 7.58
C PHE A 133 -3.47 9.70 6.26
N PRO A 134 -2.65 10.76 6.23
CA PRO A 134 -1.95 11.18 5.01
C PRO A 134 -0.79 10.23 4.64
N HIS A 135 -0.14 9.58 5.61
CA HIS A 135 1.05 8.74 5.41
C HIS A 135 1.26 7.75 6.57
N ILE A 136 2.17 6.80 6.37
CA ILE A 136 2.45 5.71 7.34
C ILE A 136 2.91 6.22 8.70
N LEU A 137 3.73 7.28 8.74
CA LEU A 137 4.17 7.87 10.01
C LEU A 137 2.98 8.33 10.85
N ALA A 138 1.97 8.98 10.25
CA ALA A 138 0.78 9.42 10.97
C ALA A 138 -0.02 8.26 11.56
N ILE A 139 -0.10 7.12 10.87
CA ILE A 139 -0.70 5.89 11.39
C ILE A 139 0.09 5.39 12.61
N ALA A 140 1.41 5.33 12.49
CA ALA A 140 2.27 4.85 13.56
C ALA A 140 2.23 5.74 14.81
N GLU A 141 2.20 7.05 14.64
CA GLU A 141 2.04 8.03 15.72
C GLU A 141 0.67 7.89 16.41
N HIS A 142 -0.39 7.73 15.64
CA HIS A 142 -1.72 7.47 16.18
C HIS A 142 -1.74 6.18 17.01
N VAL A 143 -1.18 5.09 16.47
CA VAL A 143 -1.07 3.81 17.19
C VAL A 143 -0.24 3.96 18.46
N ALA A 144 0.88 4.68 18.44
CA ALA A 144 1.71 4.93 19.60
C ALA A 144 0.92 5.63 20.74
N GLY A 145 0.01 6.53 20.38
CA GLY A 145 -0.85 7.25 21.34
C GLY A 145 -2.04 6.43 21.89
N HIS A 146 -2.46 5.38 21.19
CA HIS A 146 -3.69 4.62 21.51
C HIS A 146 -3.45 3.14 21.79
N LYS A 147 -2.22 2.65 21.74
CA LYS A 147 -1.89 1.26 22.05
C LYS A 147 -2.17 0.89 23.50
N THR A 148 -2.57 -0.35 23.73
CA THR A 148 -2.74 -0.93 25.06
C THR A 148 -1.63 -1.91 25.42
N HIS A 149 -1.03 -2.55 24.41
CA HIS A 149 0.10 -3.49 24.54
C HIS A 149 0.92 -3.48 23.25
N ILE A 150 2.01 -4.25 23.23
CA ILE A 150 2.74 -4.60 22.02
C ILE A 150 2.98 -6.10 22.05
N ASP A 151 2.42 -6.82 21.09
CA ASP A 151 2.62 -8.24 20.89
C ASP A 151 3.55 -8.44 19.68
N GLU A 152 4.83 -8.70 19.94
CA GLU A 152 5.84 -8.86 18.90
C GLU A 152 5.72 -10.20 18.16
N GLU A 153 5.23 -11.25 18.83
CA GLU A 153 5.00 -12.54 18.19
C GLU A 153 3.86 -12.43 17.16
N ALA A 154 2.86 -11.61 17.45
CA ALA A 154 1.79 -11.31 16.50
C ALA A 154 2.26 -10.44 15.32
N ALA A 155 3.37 -9.72 15.49
CA ALA A 155 3.96 -8.87 14.46
C ALA A 155 4.87 -9.61 13.48
N ASP A 156 5.38 -10.78 13.88
CA ASP A 156 6.07 -11.65 12.94
C ASP A 156 5.04 -12.20 11.96
N ALA A 157 5.06 -11.66 10.75
CA ALA A 157 4.20 -12.15 9.67
C ALA A 157 4.37 -13.67 9.58
N VAL A 158 3.26 -14.39 9.59
CA VAL A 158 3.29 -15.83 9.38
C VAL A 158 3.99 -16.06 8.04
N ASP A 159 5.20 -16.56 8.07
CA ASP A 159 5.87 -17.02 6.85
C ASP A 159 5.11 -18.23 6.33
N TRP A 160 4.13 -17.96 5.46
CA TRP A 160 3.31 -19.01 4.84
C TRP A 160 4.17 -20.04 4.11
N ALA A 161 5.33 -19.64 3.58
CA ALA A 161 6.26 -20.56 2.93
C ALA A 161 6.88 -21.54 3.95
N GLN A 162 7.20 -21.07 5.15
CA GLN A 162 7.68 -21.90 6.23
C GLN A 162 6.54 -22.74 6.82
N THR A 163 5.38 -22.16 7.08
CA THR A 163 4.20 -22.86 7.60
C THR A 163 3.75 -23.98 6.66
N LEU A 164 3.80 -23.76 5.33
CA LEU A 164 3.48 -24.80 4.34
C LEU A 164 4.55 -25.89 4.24
N ARG A 165 5.81 -25.59 4.56
CA ARG A 165 6.89 -26.60 4.62
C ARG A 165 6.84 -27.43 5.90
N GLU A 166 6.38 -26.84 6.98
CA GLU A 166 6.24 -27.45 8.30
C GLU A 166 4.84 -28.10 8.50
N ALA A 167 3.94 -27.93 7.53
CA ALA A 167 2.64 -28.59 7.58
C ALA A 167 2.85 -30.12 7.70
N PRO A 168 2.24 -30.78 8.70
CA PRO A 168 2.43 -32.21 8.87
C PRO A 168 1.98 -32.93 7.61
N GLU A 169 2.75 -33.94 7.17
CA GLU A 169 2.46 -34.80 6.00
C GLU A 169 1.17 -35.63 6.14
N GLY A 170 0.26 -35.22 6.99
CA GLY A 170 -1.11 -35.74 7.08
C GLY A 170 -1.97 -35.09 6.03
N GLY A 171 -2.08 -35.69 4.87
CA GLY A 171 -3.00 -35.25 3.84
C GLY A 171 -4.41 -35.09 4.44
N VAL A 172 -5.01 -33.91 4.24
CA VAL A 172 -6.44 -33.73 4.48
C VAL A 172 -7.16 -34.64 3.49
N GLU A 173 -7.70 -35.74 3.96
CA GLU A 173 -8.65 -36.55 3.17
C GLU A 173 -9.81 -35.62 2.81
N ILE A 174 -9.80 -35.11 1.60
CA ILE A 174 -10.96 -34.44 1.03
C ILE A 174 -11.99 -35.54 0.77
N PRO A 175 -13.09 -35.64 1.53
CA PRO A 175 -14.10 -36.64 1.26
C PRO A 175 -14.60 -36.41 -0.18
N SER A 176 -14.36 -37.38 -1.05
CA SER A 176 -14.90 -37.36 -2.41
C SER A 176 -16.43 -37.38 -2.32
N ARG A 177 -17.05 -36.21 -2.39
CA ARG A 177 -18.47 -36.11 -2.67
C ARG A 177 -18.71 -36.61 -4.08
N SER A 178 -18.96 -37.88 -4.22
CA SER A 178 -19.68 -38.41 -5.39
C SER A 178 -21.11 -37.87 -5.34
N ALA A 179 -21.29 -36.64 -5.84
CA ALA A 179 -22.61 -36.12 -6.11
C ALA A 179 -23.15 -36.82 -7.36
N THR A 180 -23.80 -37.94 -7.17
CA THR A 180 -24.75 -38.45 -8.17
C THR A 180 -25.87 -37.44 -8.31
N LEU A 181 -25.80 -36.65 -9.36
CA LEU A 181 -26.92 -35.79 -9.77
C LEU A 181 -28.09 -36.70 -10.14
N PRO A 182 -29.29 -36.55 -9.56
CA PRO A 182 -30.45 -37.28 -10.02
C PRO A 182 -30.78 -36.83 -11.43
N MET A 183 -30.78 -37.81 -12.37
CA MET A 183 -31.32 -37.61 -13.72
C MET A 183 -32.78 -37.14 -13.61
N LEU A 184 -33.06 -35.93 -14.00
CA LEU A 184 -34.42 -35.46 -14.27
C LEU A 184 -34.91 -36.18 -15.53
N SER A 185 -35.63 -37.28 -15.32
CA SER A 185 -36.43 -37.91 -16.38
C SER A 185 -37.53 -36.95 -16.80
N ARG A 186 -37.55 -36.62 -18.07
CA ARG A 186 -38.63 -35.89 -18.73
C ARG A 186 -39.97 -36.67 -18.60
N LEU A 187 -41.01 -36.01 -18.19
CA LEU A 187 -42.39 -36.18 -18.65
C LEU A 187 -42.84 -34.85 -19.25
#